data_c76039f6052ab68b0d091593aa868377
#
_entry.id   c76039f6052ab68b0d091593aa868377
#
_cell.length_a   1.000
_cell.length_b   1.000
_cell.length_c   1.000
_cell.angle_alpha   90.00
_cell.angle_beta   90.00
_cell.angle_gamma   90.00
#
_symmetry.space_group_name_H-M   'P 1'
#
loop_
_entity.id
_entity.type
_entity.pdbx_description
1 polymer ?
#
loop_
_entity_poly.entity_id
_entity_poly.type
_entity_poly.pdbx_seq_one_letter_code
_entity_poly.pdbx_strand_id
1 'polypeptide(L)'
;MLRFPFAVSTSVFAIILLPSFALSAQELNDLIQKELERNFATAIVLTDSDVFTVGFHDFDPNEWLNLDNEELGSADSVNLRKKIGVSTLPFEFALYEDPDSQIKHSLQGRLSALGIEQDVSIADVGVSDSHREYVLGAFLEYTNSRQLSENWTFDASIGAHLMYYRSDYTYRSDALADYKSVIDGYLVNTDAWALVAEPNVQAKYLQMKPWGKWYYWSSAHYFYGQGWGEANRGQVGNPEGWYWVNGVKMFYDFEKWGRAVQSVYTSFNRVDVGGDTSESLGTHHYYEASVGWLMTPPFKTQWVDNVGIGLSLNYGSALKGGSLVLFFNQD
;
A
#
# COMPACT_ATOMS: atom_id res chain seq x y z
N MET A 1 24.25 14.11 3.28
CA MET A 1 23.82 13.20 2.20
C MET A 1 22.34 12.91 2.50
N LEU A 2 21.45 13.75 1.98
CA LEU A 2 20.01 13.69 2.26
C LEU A 2 19.42 12.49 1.53
N ARG A 3 19.09 11.44 2.26
CA ARG A 3 18.27 10.32 1.75
C ARG A 3 16.81 10.70 1.98
N PHE A 4 16.10 11.05 0.92
CA PHE A 4 14.66 11.27 0.93
C PHE A 4 13.96 9.96 0.51
N PRO A 5 13.30 9.25 1.41
CA PRO A 5 12.40 8.17 1.03
C PRO A 5 11.10 8.80 0.48
N PHE A 6 10.61 8.42 -0.63
CA PHE A 6 9.51 9.03 -1.38
C PHE A 6 9.76 10.44 -1.97
N ALA A 7 11.02 10.83 -2.10
CA ALA A 7 11.37 12.07 -2.81
C ALA A 7 11.53 11.85 -4.30
N VAL A 8 10.65 11.12 -4.93
CA VAL A 8 10.88 10.67 -6.28
C VAL A 8 10.65 11.78 -7.28
N SER A 9 9.57 12.51 -7.20
CA SER A 9 9.38 13.69 -8.04
C SER A 9 10.38 14.81 -7.67
N THR A 10 10.68 14.97 -6.37
CA THR A 10 11.68 15.95 -5.91
C THR A 10 13.09 15.59 -6.38
N SER A 11 13.42 14.30 -6.49
CA SER A 11 14.72 13.85 -6.99
C SER A 11 14.89 14.13 -8.48
N VAL A 12 13.88 13.90 -9.30
CA VAL A 12 13.91 14.21 -10.73
C VAL A 12 13.97 15.71 -10.95
N PHE A 13 13.23 16.54 -10.19
CA PHE A 13 13.33 17.99 -10.25
C PHE A 13 14.69 18.50 -9.78
N ALA A 14 15.27 17.94 -8.72
CA ALA A 14 16.59 18.32 -8.24
C ALA A 14 17.69 17.99 -9.28
N ILE A 15 17.57 16.90 -10.01
CA ILE A 15 18.52 16.50 -11.06
C ILE A 15 18.43 17.43 -12.27
N ILE A 16 17.23 17.86 -12.68
CA ILE A 16 17.02 18.79 -13.80
C ILE A 16 17.62 20.18 -13.50
N LEU A 17 17.63 20.59 -12.21
CA LEU A 17 18.09 21.90 -11.78
C LEU A 17 19.58 21.97 -11.43
N LEU A 18 20.33 20.85 -11.44
CA LEU A 18 21.77 20.86 -11.20
C LEU A 18 22.52 21.32 -12.48
N PRO A 19 23.16 22.49 -12.47
CA PRO A 19 23.82 23.07 -13.67
C PRO A 19 25.07 22.30 -14.14
N SER A 20 25.46 21.24 -13.46
CA SER A 20 26.71 20.51 -13.71
C SER A 20 26.55 19.10 -14.30
N PHE A 21 25.33 18.61 -14.47
CA PHE A 21 25.08 17.29 -15.07
C PHE A 21 24.17 17.44 -16.29
N ALA A 22 24.77 17.46 -17.47
CA ALA A 22 24.02 17.25 -18.70
C ALA A 22 23.63 15.77 -18.79
N LEU A 23 22.51 15.39 -18.14
CA LEU A 23 21.87 14.09 -18.39
C LEU A 23 21.50 14.03 -19.88
N SER A 24 21.80 12.91 -20.50
CA SER A 24 21.28 12.65 -21.84
C SER A 24 19.75 12.52 -21.78
N ALA A 25 19.06 12.82 -22.87
CA ALA A 25 17.60 12.63 -22.94
C ALA A 25 17.20 11.19 -22.65
N GLN A 26 18.04 10.22 -22.96
CA GLN A 26 17.81 8.81 -22.68
C GLN A 26 17.87 8.51 -21.17
N GLU A 27 18.90 9.01 -20.47
CA GLU A 27 19.02 8.82 -19.01
C GLU A 27 17.85 9.45 -18.26
N LEU A 28 17.36 10.60 -18.73
CA LEU A 28 16.16 11.22 -18.13
C LEU A 28 14.90 10.36 -18.38
N ASN A 29 14.73 9.83 -19.59
CA ASN A 29 13.61 8.94 -19.91
C ASN A 29 13.63 7.69 -19.01
N ASP A 30 14.82 7.08 -18.84
CA ASP A 30 14.97 5.86 -18.03
C ASP A 30 14.68 6.14 -16.56
N LEU A 31 15.05 7.32 -16.03
CA LEU A 31 14.71 7.73 -14.66
C LEU A 31 13.20 7.92 -14.48
N ILE A 32 12.53 8.59 -15.40
CA ILE A 32 11.08 8.81 -15.35
C ILE A 32 10.33 7.48 -15.47
N GLN A 33 10.79 6.61 -16.38
CA GLN A 33 10.22 5.27 -16.55
C GLN A 33 10.26 4.48 -15.24
N LYS A 34 11.43 4.40 -14.60
CA LYS A 34 11.60 3.72 -13.31
C LYS A 34 10.69 4.28 -12.23
N GLU A 35 10.45 5.58 -12.27
CA GLU A 35 9.58 6.24 -11.34
C GLU A 35 8.12 5.81 -11.51
N LEU A 36 7.65 5.77 -12.76
CA LEU A 36 6.31 5.30 -13.07
C LEU A 36 6.13 3.83 -12.66
N GLU A 37 7.13 2.98 -12.95
CA GLU A 37 7.16 1.57 -12.53
C GLU A 37 7.02 1.46 -11.00
N ARG A 38 7.78 2.26 -10.23
CA ARG A 38 7.72 2.30 -8.76
C ARG A 38 6.39 2.80 -8.23
N ASN A 39 5.79 3.81 -8.84
CA ASN A 39 4.49 4.33 -8.42
C ASN A 39 3.39 3.28 -8.55
N PHE A 40 3.36 2.53 -9.67
CA PHE A 40 2.45 1.41 -9.83
C PHE A 40 2.72 0.28 -8.85
N ALA A 41 3.99 -0.14 -8.70
CA ALA A 41 4.38 -1.19 -7.78
C ALA A 41 4.05 -0.84 -6.32
N THR A 42 4.32 0.39 -5.90
CA THR A 42 4.00 0.88 -4.56
C THR A 42 2.48 0.89 -4.32
N ALA A 43 1.70 1.31 -5.32
CA ALA A 43 0.24 1.31 -5.20
C ALA A 43 -0.31 -0.10 -5.03
N ILE A 44 0.24 -1.13 -5.70
CA ILE A 44 -0.15 -2.53 -5.50
C ILE A 44 0.05 -2.92 -4.04
N VAL A 45 1.25 -2.71 -3.51
CA VAL A 45 1.61 -3.13 -2.14
C VAL A 45 0.86 -2.35 -1.07
N LEU A 46 0.78 -1.01 -1.18
CA LEU A 46 0.10 -0.18 -0.16
C LEU A 46 -1.43 -0.29 -0.17
N THR A 47 -2.02 -0.81 -1.23
CA THR A 47 -3.46 -1.06 -1.28
C THR A 47 -3.84 -2.49 -0.88
N ASP A 48 -2.87 -3.34 -0.59
CA ASP A 48 -3.10 -4.66 0.00
C ASP A 48 -3.25 -4.55 1.52
N SER A 49 -4.40 -4.95 2.05
CA SER A 49 -4.74 -4.81 3.47
C SER A 49 -3.93 -5.71 4.41
N ASP A 50 -3.35 -6.77 3.88
CA ASP A 50 -2.47 -7.68 4.65
C ASP A 50 -1.03 -7.15 4.73
N VAL A 51 -0.72 -6.13 3.92
CA VAL A 51 0.61 -5.53 3.81
C VAL A 51 0.70 -4.19 4.55
N PHE A 52 -0.34 -3.37 4.47
CA PHE A 52 -0.34 -2.03 5.02
C PHE A 52 -1.70 -1.60 5.56
N THR A 53 -1.72 -1.17 6.82
CA THR A 53 -2.93 -0.68 7.48
C THR A 53 -2.95 0.85 7.47
N VAL A 54 -4.00 1.41 6.87
CA VAL A 54 -4.19 2.86 6.78
C VAL A 54 -5.01 3.39 7.95
N GLY A 55 -4.52 4.45 8.57
CA GLY A 55 -5.19 5.14 9.65
C GLY A 55 -5.86 6.45 9.22
N PHE A 56 -6.70 6.98 10.09
CA PHE A 56 -7.31 8.30 9.94
C PHE A 56 -6.57 9.39 10.71
N HIS A 57 -5.61 9.02 11.56
CA HIS A 57 -4.77 9.95 12.32
C HIS A 57 -3.40 9.32 12.58
N ASP A 58 -2.36 9.94 12.03
CA ASP A 58 -0.98 9.49 12.18
C ASP A 58 -0.28 10.22 13.32
N PHE A 59 0.59 9.51 14.05
CA PHE A 59 1.36 10.04 15.17
C PHE A 59 2.77 9.46 15.19
N ASP A 60 3.68 10.16 15.90
CA ASP A 60 5.01 9.63 16.20
C ASP A 60 4.96 8.78 17.48
N PRO A 61 5.21 7.47 17.42
CA PRO A 61 5.25 6.62 18.61
C PRO A 61 6.32 7.05 19.61
N ASN A 62 7.42 7.67 19.17
CA ASN A 62 8.47 8.16 20.05
C ASN A 62 7.96 9.27 20.99
N GLU A 63 7.15 10.21 20.46
CA GLU A 63 6.53 11.25 21.27
C GLU A 63 5.52 10.69 22.27
N TRP A 64 4.70 9.71 21.84
CA TRP A 64 3.65 9.14 22.69
C TRP A 64 4.20 8.24 23.80
N LEU A 65 5.25 7.45 23.51
CA LEU A 65 5.82 6.48 24.43
C LEU A 65 7.08 6.99 25.15
N ASN A 66 7.50 8.24 24.87
CA ASN A 66 8.74 8.85 25.35
C ASN A 66 9.97 7.95 25.06
N LEU A 67 10.08 7.51 23.82
CA LEU A 67 11.16 6.68 23.29
C LEU A 67 12.07 7.53 22.40
N ASP A 68 13.25 7.00 22.12
CA ASP A 68 14.23 7.57 21.18
C ASP A 68 14.70 6.45 20.23
N ASN A 69 13.83 6.11 19.27
CA ASN A 69 14.12 5.05 18.30
C ASN A 69 13.67 5.49 16.90
N GLU A 70 14.62 5.88 16.06
CA GLU A 70 14.37 6.36 14.71
C GLU A 70 13.60 5.35 13.83
N GLU A 71 13.65 4.05 14.12
CA GLU A 71 12.93 3.03 13.36
C GLU A 71 11.44 2.91 13.73
N LEU A 72 11.03 3.46 14.88
CA LEU A 72 9.62 3.53 15.28
C LEU A 72 8.87 4.72 14.69
N GLY A 73 9.58 5.80 14.38
CA GLY A 73 8.99 7.01 13.81
C GLY A 73 9.96 8.18 13.79
N SER A 74 9.60 9.18 13.03
CA SER A 74 10.26 10.48 12.99
C SER A 74 9.27 11.53 12.51
N ALA A 75 9.52 12.80 12.78
CA ALA A 75 8.68 13.89 12.29
C ALA A 75 8.51 13.84 10.76
N ASP A 76 9.58 13.47 10.04
CA ASP A 76 9.55 13.37 8.58
C ASP A 76 8.68 12.21 8.09
N SER A 77 8.77 11.03 8.72
CA SER A 77 7.95 9.87 8.35
C SER A 77 6.46 10.09 8.66
N VAL A 78 6.13 10.73 9.78
CA VAL A 78 4.75 11.11 10.12
C VAL A 78 4.21 12.15 9.12
N ASN A 79 5.02 13.14 8.74
CA ASN A 79 4.63 14.12 7.74
C ASN A 79 4.42 13.46 6.36
N LEU A 80 5.23 12.46 6.01
CA LEU A 80 5.05 11.69 4.80
C LEU A 80 3.74 10.90 4.83
N ARG A 81 3.44 10.18 5.93
CA ARG A 81 2.17 9.45 6.10
C ARG A 81 0.95 10.36 5.95
N LYS A 82 0.99 11.56 6.53
CA LYS A 82 -0.10 12.55 6.41
C LYS A 82 -0.33 13.04 4.97
N LYS A 83 0.68 12.96 4.11
CA LYS A 83 0.60 13.33 2.69
C LYS A 83 0.09 12.20 1.81
N ILE A 84 0.12 10.96 2.30
CA ILE A 84 -0.33 9.77 1.57
C ILE A 84 -1.76 9.47 1.96
N GLY A 85 -2.65 9.50 0.97
CA GLY A 85 -4.03 9.01 1.11
C GLY A 85 -4.16 7.65 0.44
N VAL A 86 -4.56 6.63 1.20
CA VAL A 86 -4.88 5.30 0.65
C VAL A 86 -6.34 5.01 0.97
N SER A 87 -7.07 4.54 -0.01
CA SER A 87 -8.46 4.10 0.14
C SER A 87 -8.65 2.81 -0.63
N THR A 88 -9.27 1.82 0.01
CA THR A 88 -9.60 0.53 -0.62
C THR A 88 -11.04 0.16 -0.33
N LEU A 89 -11.71 -0.39 -1.34
CA LEU A 89 -13.04 -0.95 -1.23
C LEU A 89 -12.98 -2.41 -1.69
N PRO A 90 -12.84 -3.37 -0.76
CA PRO A 90 -12.80 -4.79 -1.09
C PRO A 90 -14.20 -5.36 -1.30
N PHE A 91 -14.29 -6.42 -2.10
CA PHE A 91 -15.48 -7.25 -2.28
C PHE A 91 -15.07 -8.70 -2.58
N GLU A 92 -15.88 -9.65 -2.13
CA GLU A 92 -15.67 -11.08 -2.37
C GLU A 92 -16.97 -11.75 -2.83
N PHE A 93 -16.85 -12.68 -3.77
CA PHE A 93 -17.93 -13.53 -4.24
C PHE A 93 -17.48 -14.99 -4.18
N ALA A 94 -18.19 -15.83 -3.41
CA ALA A 94 -18.03 -17.27 -3.49
C ALA A 94 -18.61 -17.74 -4.83
N LEU A 95 -17.79 -18.41 -5.65
CA LEU A 95 -18.22 -18.96 -6.94
C LEU A 95 -18.71 -20.38 -6.79
N TYR A 96 -17.97 -21.22 -6.05
CA TYR A 96 -18.25 -22.62 -5.86
C TYR A 96 -17.59 -23.13 -4.58
N GLU A 97 -18.29 -23.98 -3.85
CA GLU A 97 -17.77 -24.66 -2.69
C GLU A 97 -18.22 -26.14 -2.75
N ASP A 98 -17.27 -27.04 -2.68
CA ASP A 98 -17.52 -28.47 -2.62
C ASP A 98 -17.15 -29.00 -1.22
N PRO A 99 -18.14 -29.31 -0.38
CA PRO A 99 -17.90 -29.80 0.98
C PRO A 99 -17.18 -31.17 1.01
N ASP A 100 -17.36 -31.99 -0.01
CA ASP A 100 -16.80 -33.34 -0.04
C ASP A 100 -15.31 -33.32 -0.43
N SER A 101 -14.91 -32.43 -1.34
CA SER A 101 -13.52 -32.27 -1.75
C SER A 101 -12.74 -31.24 -0.96
N GLN A 102 -13.41 -30.48 -0.07
CA GLN A 102 -12.82 -29.38 0.72
C GLN A 102 -12.15 -28.31 -0.16
N ILE A 103 -12.74 -28.05 -1.34
CA ILE A 103 -12.28 -27.04 -2.28
C ILE A 103 -13.31 -25.91 -2.35
N LYS A 104 -12.82 -24.68 -2.24
CA LYS A 104 -13.59 -23.45 -2.43
C LYS A 104 -12.97 -22.65 -3.58
N HIS A 105 -13.82 -22.11 -4.45
CA HIS A 105 -13.44 -21.15 -5.46
C HIS A 105 -14.09 -19.82 -5.16
N SER A 106 -13.30 -18.75 -5.13
CA SER A 106 -13.80 -17.40 -4.92
C SER A 106 -13.24 -16.43 -5.95
N LEU A 107 -13.97 -15.33 -6.11
CA LEU A 107 -13.54 -14.16 -6.84
C LEU A 107 -13.48 -13.02 -5.86
N GLN A 108 -12.30 -12.45 -5.69
CA GLN A 108 -12.05 -11.30 -4.85
C GLN A 108 -11.74 -10.09 -5.72
N GLY A 109 -12.11 -8.91 -5.26
CA GLY A 109 -11.76 -7.72 -5.95
C GLY A 109 -11.64 -6.54 -5.00
N ARG A 110 -10.95 -5.50 -5.45
CA ARG A 110 -10.86 -4.22 -4.75
C ARG A 110 -10.76 -3.07 -5.72
N LEU A 111 -11.40 -1.98 -5.37
CA LEU A 111 -11.13 -0.68 -5.96
C LEU A 111 -10.24 0.09 -5.00
N SER A 112 -9.22 0.73 -5.53
CA SER A 112 -8.24 1.43 -4.70
C SER A 112 -7.88 2.80 -5.26
N ALA A 113 -7.48 3.70 -4.37
CA ALA A 113 -6.89 4.99 -4.69
C ALA A 113 -5.73 5.24 -3.75
N LEU A 114 -4.57 5.53 -4.32
CA LEU A 114 -3.39 6.03 -3.63
C LEU A 114 -3.13 7.45 -4.13
N GLY A 115 -3.01 8.42 -3.23
CA GLY A 115 -2.70 9.80 -3.57
C GLY A 115 -1.58 10.35 -2.70
N ILE A 116 -0.73 11.19 -3.30
CA ILE A 116 0.34 11.91 -2.59
C ILE A 116 0.27 13.38 -3.02
N GLU A 117 0.28 14.29 -2.06
CA GLU A 117 0.38 15.72 -2.30
C GLU A 117 1.62 16.29 -1.64
N GLN A 118 2.40 17.06 -2.38
CA GLN A 118 3.64 17.67 -1.92
C GLN A 118 3.72 19.14 -2.32
N ASP A 119 4.22 19.98 -1.40
CA ASP A 119 4.67 21.31 -1.72
C ASP A 119 6.13 21.25 -2.21
N VAL A 120 6.39 21.77 -3.40
CA VAL A 120 7.71 21.77 -4.05
C VAL A 120 8.30 23.18 -3.96
N SER A 121 9.37 23.33 -3.16
CA SER A 121 10.12 24.59 -3.04
C SER A 121 11.43 24.48 -3.81
N ILE A 122 11.55 25.18 -4.94
CA ILE A 122 12.71 25.08 -5.84
C ILE A 122 13.74 26.17 -5.59
N ALA A 123 13.35 27.30 -5.01
CA ALA A 123 14.23 28.38 -4.61
C ALA A 123 13.67 29.06 -3.34
N ASP A 124 14.53 29.79 -2.61
CA ASP A 124 14.14 30.56 -1.41
C ASP A 124 13.18 31.74 -1.71
N VAL A 125 12.21 31.56 -2.59
CA VAL A 125 11.32 32.61 -3.13
C VAL A 125 10.04 32.75 -2.29
N GLY A 126 9.88 31.97 -1.23
CA GLY A 126 8.74 32.09 -0.30
C GLY A 126 7.38 31.59 -0.82
N VAL A 127 7.31 31.12 -2.06
CA VAL A 127 6.11 30.50 -2.67
C VAL A 127 6.46 29.12 -3.15
N SER A 128 5.77 28.10 -2.63
CA SER A 128 5.94 26.71 -3.08
C SER A 128 4.94 26.36 -4.17
N ASP A 129 5.38 25.61 -5.15
CA ASP A 129 4.53 24.95 -6.13
C ASP A 129 3.81 23.77 -5.46
N SER A 130 2.76 23.24 -6.07
CA SER A 130 2.05 22.07 -5.57
C SER A 130 2.11 20.95 -6.59
N HIS A 131 2.53 19.77 -6.18
CA HIS A 131 2.54 18.55 -6.98
C HIS A 131 1.66 17.49 -6.34
N ARG A 132 0.73 16.94 -7.12
CA ARG A 132 -0.15 15.86 -6.73
C ARG A 132 0.04 14.69 -7.68
N GLU A 133 0.20 13.52 -7.10
CA GLU A 133 0.22 12.28 -7.83
C GLU A 133 -0.84 11.35 -7.25
N TYR A 134 -1.55 10.63 -8.10
CA TYR A 134 -2.48 9.61 -7.66
C TYR A 134 -2.51 8.42 -8.60
N VAL A 135 -2.74 7.25 -8.01
CA VAL A 135 -2.97 6.00 -8.73
C VAL A 135 -4.33 5.47 -8.32
N LEU A 136 -5.22 5.31 -9.30
CA LEU A 136 -6.47 4.61 -9.15
C LEU A 136 -6.29 3.17 -9.62
N GLY A 137 -6.80 2.20 -8.88
CA GLY A 137 -6.66 0.79 -9.19
C GLY A 137 -7.97 0.02 -9.12
N ALA A 138 -8.13 -0.91 -10.04
CA ALA A 138 -9.12 -1.98 -9.97
C ALA A 138 -8.38 -3.31 -10.01
N PHE A 139 -8.56 -4.13 -8.98
CA PHE A 139 -7.98 -5.46 -8.85
C PHE A 139 -9.06 -6.52 -8.87
N LEU A 140 -8.82 -7.61 -9.57
CA LEU A 140 -9.68 -8.78 -9.59
C LEU A 140 -8.81 -10.03 -9.50
N GLU A 141 -9.16 -10.94 -8.58
CA GLU A 141 -8.42 -12.16 -8.30
C GLU A 141 -9.34 -13.37 -8.23
N TYR A 142 -8.94 -14.44 -8.87
CA TYR A 142 -9.53 -15.76 -8.71
C TYR A 142 -8.68 -16.59 -7.78
N THR A 143 -9.31 -17.18 -6.75
CA THR A 143 -8.66 -18.01 -5.74
C THR A 143 -9.24 -19.43 -5.72
N ASN A 144 -8.34 -20.42 -5.73
CA ASN A 144 -8.63 -21.82 -5.43
C ASN A 144 -8.10 -22.14 -4.04
N SER A 145 -9.00 -22.27 -3.07
CA SER A 145 -8.70 -22.64 -1.69
C SER A 145 -8.87 -24.13 -1.47
N ARG A 146 -7.90 -24.76 -0.83
CA ARG A 146 -7.94 -26.17 -0.44
C ARG A 146 -7.69 -26.33 1.04
N GLN A 147 -8.62 -26.96 1.73
CA GLN A 147 -8.41 -27.36 3.11
C GLN A 147 -7.54 -28.63 3.16
N LEU A 148 -6.31 -28.50 3.66
CA LEU A 148 -5.35 -29.61 3.74
C LEU A 148 -5.54 -30.45 5.00
N SER A 149 -6.07 -29.83 6.08
CA SER A 149 -6.42 -30.48 7.33
C SER A 149 -7.44 -29.62 8.09
N GLU A 150 -7.87 -30.03 9.27
CA GLU A 150 -8.79 -29.26 10.12
C GLU A 150 -8.35 -27.80 10.35
N ASN A 151 -7.04 -27.56 10.36
CA ASN A 151 -6.46 -26.26 10.69
C ASN A 151 -5.72 -25.59 9.55
N TRP A 152 -5.31 -26.32 8.51
CA TRP A 152 -4.53 -25.80 7.42
C TRP A 152 -5.32 -25.61 6.13
N THR A 153 -5.25 -24.43 5.57
CA THR A 153 -5.74 -24.08 4.23
C THR A 153 -4.59 -23.62 3.37
N PHE A 154 -4.62 -23.99 2.10
CA PHE A 154 -3.70 -23.54 1.06
C PHE A 154 -4.50 -22.89 -0.06
N ASP A 155 -4.13 -21.67 -0.40
CA ASP A 155 -4.74 -20.88 -1.46
C ASP A 155 -3.74 -20.71 -2.60
N ALA A 156 -4.22 -20.85 -3.83
CA ALA A 156 -3.49 -20.52 -5.04
C ALA A 156 -4.34 -19.57 -5.87
N SER A 157 -3.80 -18.41 -6.18
CA SER A 157 -4.55 -17.33 -6.79
C SER A 157 -3.85 -16.75 -8.01
N ILE A 158 -4.65 -16.15 -8.88
CA ILE A 158 -4.19 -15.31 -9.97
C ILE A 158 -5.04 -14.05 -10.03
N GLY A 159 -4.40 -12.92 -9.90
CA GLY A 159 -5.01 -11.59 -9.94
C GLY A 159 -4.55 -10.76 -11.13
N ALA A 160 -5.29 -9.70 -11.40
CA ALA A 160 -4.94 -8.68 -12.38
C ALA A 160 -5.33 -7.30 -11.86
N HIS A 161 -4.41 -6.33 -11.99
CA HIS A 161 -4.63 -4.93 -11.71
C HIS A 161 -4.77 -4.15 -13.01
N LEU A 162 -5.81 -3.32 -13.10
CA LEU A 162 -5.88 -2.22 -14.06
C LEU A 162 -5.69 -0.92 -13.29
N MET A 163 -4.67 -0.17 -13.63
CA MET A 163 -4.26 1.01 -12.86
C MET A 163 -4.17 2.23 -13.76
N TYR A 164 -4.54 3.38 -13.20
CA TYR A 164 -4.45 4.70 -13.82
C TYR A 164 -3.65 5.62 -12.92
N TYR A 165 -2.54 6.14 -13.41
CA TYR A 165 -1.71 7.14 -12.77
C TYR A 165 -1.98 8.52 -13.36
N ARG A 166 -1.99 9.55 -12.52
CA ARG A 166 -2.08 10.94 -12.91
C ARG A 166 -1.14 11.79 -12.07
N SER A 167 -0.40 12.67 -12.72
CA SER A 167 0.43 13.70 -12.13
C SER A 167 -0.13 15.07 -12.48
N ASP A 168 -0.44 15.88 -11.47
CA ASP A 168 -0.92 17.26 -11.60
C ASP A 168 0.05 18.21 -10.88
N TYR A 169 0.61 19.16 -11.61
CA TYR A 169 1.52 20.16 -11.10
C TYR A 169 0.96 21.57 -11.25
N THR A 170 0.95 22.33 -10.14
CA THR A 170 0.49 23.71 -10.14
C THR A 170 1.68 24.65 -9.96
N TYR A 171 2.00 25.39 -10.99
CA TYR A 171 3.05 26.42 -11.00
C TYR A 171 2.54 27.65 -10.24
N ARG A 172 3.06 27.92 -9.07
CA ARG A 172 2.78 29.10 -8.26
C ARG A 172 3.99 30.04 -8.21
N SER A 173 5.17 29.46 -8.39
CA SER A 173 6.45 30.19 -8.47
C SER A 173 6.91 30.33 -9.93
N ASP A 174 7.79 31.30 -10.17
CA ASP A 174 8.43 31.47 -11.48
C ASP A 174 9.67 30.57 -11.66
N ALA A 175 10.01 29.75 -10.66
CA ALA A 175 11.24 28.95 -10.65
C ALA A 175 11.34 27.95 -11.81
N LEU A 176 10.20 27.42 -12.29
CA LEU A 176 10.13 26.50 -13.44
C LEU A 176 9.53 27.12 -14.70
N ALA A 177 9.30 28.43 -14.74
CA ALA A 177 8.64 29.08 -15.87
C ALA A 177 9.31 28.79 -17.23
N ASP A 178 10.65 28.82 -17.26
CA ASP A 178 11.43 28.55 -18.48
C ASP A 178 11.41 27.07 -18.88
N TYR A 179 11.17 26.16 -17.94
CA TYR A 179 11.16 24.71 -18.18
C TYR A 179 9.77 24.14 -18.42
N LYS A 180 8.72 24.92 -18.16
CA LYS A 180 7.33 24.49 -18.25
C LYS A 180 7.02 23.80 -19.59
N SER A 181 7.43 24.37 -20.70
CA SER A 181 7.17 23.81 -22.04
C SER A 181 7.85 22.47 -22.30
N VAL A 182 8.87 22.12 -21.51
CA VAL A 182 9.64 20.88 -21.63
C VAL A 182 9.12 19.80 -20.73
N ILE A 183 8.69 20.17 -19.51
CA ILE A 183 8.28 19.20 -18.46
C ILE A 183 6.78 18.91 -18.45
N ASP A 184 5.96 19.86 -18.92
CA ASP A 184 4.51 19.73 -18.99
C ASP A 184 4.09 18.68 -20.04
N GLY A 185 3.23 17.73 -19.64
CA GLY A 185 2.82 16.61 -20.48
C GLY A 185 3.89 15.52 -20.66
N TYR A 186 5.07 15.69 -20.05
CA TYR A 186 6.16 14.73 -20.13
C TYR A 186 6.48 14.13 -18.75
N LEU A 187 6.79 14.98 -17.78
CA LEU A 187 7.10 14.63 -16.39
C LEU A 187 5.93 14.93 -15.46
N VAL A 188 5.26 16.06 -15.66
CA VAL A 188 4.12 16.52 -14.88
C VAL A 188 2.95 16.86 -15.80
N ASN A 189 1.74 17.00 -15.23
CA ASN A 189 0.48 17.24 -15.97
C ASN A 189 0.26 16.18 -17.06
N THR A 190 0.48 14.93 -16.69
CA THR A 190 0.48 13.77 -17.59
C THR A 190 -0.18 12.58 -16.94
N ASP A 191 -0.47 11.55 -17.71
CA ASP A 191 -1.08 10.32 -17.22
C ASP A 191 -0.48 9.06 -17.82
N ALA A 192 -0.72 7.95 -17.14
CA ALA A 192 -0.31 6.63 -17.57
C ALA A 192 -1.27 5.55 -17.08
N TRP A 193 -1.28 4.43 -17.75
CA TRP A 193 -2.01 3.23 -17.38
C TRP A 193 -1.04 2.08 -17.20
N ALA A 194 -1.45 1.07 -16.40
CA ALA A 194 -0.75 -0.20 -16.33
C ALA A 194 -1.76 -1.35 -16.18
N LEU A 195 -1.45 -2.47 -16.84
CA LEU A 195 -2.10 -3.76 -16.62
C LEU A 195 -1.07 -4.69 -16.03
N VAL A 196 -1.33 -5.21 -14.84
CA VAL A 196 -0.38 -6.01 -14.07
C VAL A 196 -1.03 -7.32 -13.65
N ALA A 197 -0.38 -8.44 -13.95
CA ALA A 197 -0.77 -9.77 -13.47
C ALA A 197 -0.08 -10.05 -12.13
N GLU A 198 -0.82 -10.69 -11.21
CA GLU A 198 -0.33 -11.04 -9.87
C GLU A 198 -0.71 -12.47 -9.50
N PRO A 199 0.10 -13.47 -9.81
CA PRO A 199 0.02 -14.79 -9.19
C PRO A 199 0.45 -14.72 -7.73
N ASN A 200 -0.28 -15.42 -6.84
CA ASN A 200 0.09 -15.54 -5.44
C ASN A 200 -0.28 -16.93 -4.87
N VAL A 201 0.35 -17.25 -3.76
CA VAL A 201 0.04 -18.44 -2.96
C VAL A 201 0.03 -18.09 -1.49
N GLN A 202 -0.89 -18.68 -0.72
CA GLN A 202 -0.99 -18.49 0.71
C GLN A 202 -1.15 -19.81 1.44
N ALA A 203 -0.48 -19.97 2.56
CA ALA A 203 -0.73 -21.02 3.54
C ALA A 203 -1.26 -20.37 4.82
N LYS A 204 -2.41 -20.83 5.31
CA LYS A 204 -3.07 -20.31 6.52
C LYS A 204 -3.31 -21.42 7.51
N TYR A 205 -2.87 -21.22 8.75
CA TYR A 205 -3.17 -22.07 9.89
C TYR A 205 -4.14 -21.38 10.83
N LEU A 206 -5.36 -21.90 10.96
CA LEU A 206 -6.39 -21.36 11.83
C LEU A 206 -6.62 -22.30 13.02
N GLN A 207 -6.66 -21.74 14.23
CA GLN A 207 -7.03 -22.48 15.42
C GLN A 207 -8.13 -21.77 16.20
N MET A 208 -9.26 -22.47 16.34
CA MET A 208 -10.35 -22.05 17.21
C MET A 208 -10.04 -22.42 18.67
N LYS A 209 -10.38 -21.53 19.60
CA LYS A 209 -10.22 -21.69 21.05
C LYS A 209 -11.51 -21.28 21.75
N PRO A 210 -11.74 -21.70 23.01
CA PRO A 210 -12.90 -21.26 23.79
C PRO A 210 -12.98 -19.75 24.00
N TRP A 211 -11.84 -19.05 23.91
CA TRP A 211 -11.72 -17.61 24.09
C TRP A 211 -11.67 -16.83 22.78
N GLY A 212 -11.83 -17.47 21.60
CA GLY A 212 -11.78 -16.82 20.30
C GLY A 212 -10.99 -17.61 19.28
N LYS A 213 -10.22 -16.93 18.42
CA LYS A 213 -9.42 -17.58 17.38
C LYS A 213 -8.06 -16.93 17.23
N TRP A 214 -7.11 -17.68 16.69
CA TRP A 214 -5.87 -17.11 16.18
C TRP A 214 -5.47 -17.83 14.91
N TYR A 215 -4.76 -17.15 14.06
CA TYR A 215 -4.21 -17.76 12.87
C TYR A 215 -2.84 -17.18 12.52
N TYR A 216 -2.05 -18.00 11.87
CA TYR A 216 -0.82 -17.66 11.19
C TYR A 216 -1.04 -17.79 9.69
N TRP A 217 -0.47 -16.88 8.91
CA TRP A 217 -0.44 -17.03 7.48
C TRP A 217 0.92 -16.65 6.91
N SER A 218 1.21 -17.21 5.74
CA SER A 218 2.36 -16.88 4.95
C SER A 218 1.88 -16.78 3.50
N SER A 219 2.00 -15.62 2.88
CA SER A 219 1.59 -15.37 1.50
C SER A 219 2.75 -14.82 0.69
N ALA A 220 2.96 -15.35 -0.51
CA ALA A 220 3.97 -14.92 -1.45
C ALA A 220 3.31 -14.46 -2.74
N HIS A 221 3.59 -13.24 -3.14
CA HIS A 221 3.04 -12.54 -4.29
C HIS A 221 4.16 -12.14 -5.23
N TYR A 222 3.93 -12.31 -6.52
CA TYR A 222 4.77 -11.76 -7.56
C TYR A 222 3.88 -11.01 -8.54
N PHE A 223 4.32 -9.87 -9.02
CA PHE A 223 3.56 -9.14 -10.02
C PHE A 223 4.47 -8.65 -11.14
N TYR A 224 3.92 -8.66 -12.34
CA TYR A 224 4.55 -8.15 -13.54
C TYR A 224 3.49 -7.56 -14.48
N GLY A 225 3.79 -6.43 -15.07
CA GLY A 225 2.85 -5.75 -15.94
C GLY A 225 3.48 -4.96 -17.07
N GLN A 226 2.61 -4.27 -17.79
CA GLN A 226 2.97 -3.37 -18.87
C GLN A 226 2.26 -2.04 -18.66
N GLY A 227 3.04 -0.96 -18.75
CA GLY A 227 2.54 0.40 -18.76
C GLY A 227 2.39 0.97 -20.17
N TRP A 228 1.47 1.94 -20.31
CA TRP A 228 1.26 2.74 -21.52
C TRP A 228 0.62 4.08 -21.13
N GLY A 229 0.62 5.04 -22.03
CA GLY A 229 -0.02 6.36 -21.78
C GLY A 229 0.78 7.50 -22.39
N GLU A 230 0.54 8.72 -21.90
CA GLU A 230 1.19 9.93 -22.41
C GLU A 230 2.50 10.23 -21.65
N ALA A 231 2.58 9.83 -20.37
CA ALA A 231 3.73 10.07 -19.52
C ALA A 231 5.02 9.54 -20.17
N ASN A 232 6.11 10.27 -19.99
CA ASN A 232 7.42 9.92 -20.53
C ASN A 232 7.39 9.63 -22.04
N ARG A 233 6.54 10.36 -22.79
CA ARG A 233 6.35 10.16 -24.25
C ARG A 233 5.99 8.71 -24.63
N GLY A 234 5.22 8.05 -23.78
CA GLY A 234 4.79 6.67 -23.97
C GLY A 234 5.74 5.59 -23.42
N GLN A 235 6.89 5.98 -22.87
CA GLN A 235 7.83 5.05 -22.24
C GLN A 235 7.50 4.89 -20.75
N VAL A 236 6.37 4.25 -20.47
CA VAL A 236 5.85 4.09 -19.10
C VAL A 236 6.53 2.96 -18.33
N GLY A 237 7.05 1.97 -19.05
CA GLY A 237 7.76 0.84 -18.46
C GLY A 237 6.89 -0.34 -18.07
N ASN A 238 7.49 -1.27 -17.32
CA ASN A 238 6.91 -2.54 -16.95
C ASN A 238 7.06 -2.75 -15.44
N PRO A 239 6.07 -2.36 -14.63
CA PRO A 239 6.15 -2.55 -13.18
C PRO A 239 6.34 -4.02 -12.83
N GLU A 240 7.35 -4.30 -12.00
CA GLU A 240 7.71 -5.64 -11.56
C GLU A 240 8.11 -5.63 -10.08
N GLY A 241 7.60 -6.60 -9.34
CA GLY A 241 7.97 -6.73 -7.94
C GLY A 241 7.41 -8.00 -7.31
N TRP A 242 7.76 -8.16 -6.06
CA TRP A 242 7.26 -9.24 -5.23
C TRP A 242 7.16 -8.77 -3.78
N TYR A 243 6.26 -9.39 -3.05
CA TYR A 243 6.19 -9.24 -1.61
C TYR A 243 5.82 -10.57 -0.94
N TRP A 244 6.34 -10.76 0.26
CA TRP A 244 6.09 -11.93 1.07
C TRP A 244 5.69 -11.49 2.47
N VAL A 245 4.46 -11.86 2.85
CA VAL A 245 3.89 -11.53 4.15
C VAL A 245 3.92 -12.77 5.03
N ASN A 246 4.44 -12.61 6.24
CA ASN A 246 4.32 -13.59 7.30
C ASN A 246 3.64 -12.91 8.47
N GLY A 247 2.47 -13.39 8.86
CA GLY A 247 1.67 -12.72 9.86
C GLY A 247 1.02 -13.66 10.85
N VAL A 248 0.69 -13.10 12.01
CA VAL A 248 -0.15 -13.74 13.03
C VAL A 248 -1.22 -12.76 13.47
N LYS A 249 -2.47 -13.23 13.55
CA LYS A 249 -3.60 -12.47 14.09
C LYS A 249 -4.23 -13.26 15.22
N MET A 250 -4.74 -12.56 16.23
CA MET A 250 -5.43 -13.13 17.36
C MET A 250 -6.68 -12.29 17.68
N PHE A 251 -7.77 -12.99 17.97
CA PHE A 251 -9.03 -12.41 18.40
C PHE A 251 -9.38 -13.02 19.75
N TYR A 252 -9.42 -12.21 20.79
CA TYR A 252 -9.81 -12.61 22.12
C TYR A 252 -11.20 -12.09 22.43
N ASP A 253 -12.20 -12.98 22.43
CA ASP A 253 -13.61 -12.68 22.70
C ASP A 253 -13.82 -12.54 24.21
N PHE A 254 -14.09 -11.34 24.68
CA PHE A 254 -14.23 -11.08 26.10
C PHE A 254 -15.68 -10.80 26.53
N GLU A 255 -16.56 -10.45 25.60
CA GLU A 255 -17.95 -10.14 25.90
C GLU A 255 -18.87 -10.58 24.76
N LYS A 256 -20.08 -11.03 25.10
CA LYS A 256 -21.06 -11.54 24.14
C LYS A 256 -22.47 -11.09 24.49
N TRP A 257 -23.09 -10.27 23.65
CA TRP A 257 -24.48 -9.81 23.80
C TRP A 257 -25.33 -10.31 22.63
N GLY A 258 -25.96 -11.46 22.81
CA GLY A 258 -26.70 -12.11 21.73
C GLY A 258 -25.76 -12.47 20.56
N ARG A 259 -25.90 -11.79 19.43
CA ARG A 259 -25.01 -11.97 18.28
C ARG A 259 -23.75 -11.09 18.33
N ALA A 260 -23.77 -10.00 19.05
CA ALA A 260 -22.65 -9.10 19.14
C ALA A 260 -21.55 -9.73 19.98
N VAL A 261 -20.42 -10.01 19.37
CA VAL A 261 -19.20 -10.46 20.02
C VAL A 261 -18.25 -9.28 20.07
N GLN A 262 -17.71 -9.00 21.25
CA GLN A 262 -16.67 -8.00 21.44
C GLN A 262 -15.34 -8.71 21.61
N SER A 263 -14.36 -8.32 20.81
CA SER A 263 -13.05 -8.96 20.79
C SER A 263 -11.92 -7.94 20.87
N VAL A 264 -10.86 -8.31 21.57
CA VAL A 264 -9.56 -7.66 21.38
C VAL A 264 -8.90 -8.30 20.17
N TYR A 265 -8.53 -7.45 19.21
CA TYR A 265 -7.80 -7.82 18.00
C TYR A 265 -6.33 -7.46 18.17
N THR A 266 -5.45 -8.36 17.79
CA THR A 266 -4.01 -8.09 17.65
C THR A 266 -3.47 -8.73 16.40
N SER A 267 -2.56 -8.05 15.69
CA SER A 267 -1.83 -8.60 14.57
C SER A 267 -0.37 -8.21 14.62
N PHE A 268 0.47 -9.04 14.03
CA PHE A 268 1.87 -8.75 13.79
C PHE A 268 2.29 -9.37 12.46
N ASN A 269 2.81 -8.55 11.56
CA ASN A 269 3.23 -8.93 10.23
C ASN A 269 4.69 -8.57 10.01
N ARG A 270 5.42 -9.44 9.31
CA ARG A 270 6.66 -9.11 8.61
C ARG A 270 6.37 -9.14 7.12
N VAL A 271 6.76 -8.08 6.44
CA VAL A 271 6.62 -7.93 4.99
C VAL A 271 8.01 -7.80 4.39
N ASP A 272 8.40 -8.74 3.55
CA ASP A 272 9.59 -8.68 2.73
C ASP A 272 9.18 -8.22 1.32
N VAL A 273 9.93 -7.29 0.72
CA VAL A 273 9.59 -6.68 -0.57
C VAL A 273 10.81 -6.63 -1.49
N GLY A 274 10.58 -6.66 -2.80
CA GLY A 274 11.63 -6.53 -3.79
C GLY A 274 11.13 -6.07 -5.16
N GLY A 275 12.06 -5.88 -6.10
CA GLY A 275 11.76 -5.22 -7.36
C GLY A 275 11.53 -3.72 -7.16
N ASP A 276 10.61 -3.15 -7.94
CA ASP A 276 10.33 -1.71 -7.95
C ASP A 276 9.79 -1.16 -6.62
N THR A 277 9.27 -2.02 -5.72
CA THR A 277 8.72 -1.61 -4.42
C THR A 277 9.78 -1.30 -3.37
N SER A 278 10.94 -1.96 -3.41
CA SER A 278 11.95 -1.86 -2.34
C SER A 278 12.55 -0.46 -2.22
N GLU A 279 12.77 0.22 -3.34
CA GLU A 279 13.32 1.58 -3.34
C GLU A 279 12.31 2.60 -2.82
N SER A 280 11.03 2.48 -3.21
CA SER A 280 9.96 3.38 -2.76
C SER A 280 9.70 3.26 -1.26
N LEU A 281 9.77 2.05 -0.71
CA LEU A 281 9.59 1.81 0.72
C LEU A 281 10.86 2.05 1.53
N GLY A 282 12.01 2.28 0.86
CA GLY A 282 13.32 2.53 1.47
C GLY A 282 13.89 1.34 2.25
N THR A 283 13.35 0.14 2.01
CA THR A 283 13.72 -1.08 2.72
C THR A 283 13.40 -2.33 1.90
N HIS A 284 14.04 -3.45 2.24
CA HIS A 284 13.68 -4.77 1.72
C HIS A 284 12.74 -5.55 2.65
N HIS A 285 12.52 -5.09 3.86
CA HIS A 285 11.54 -5.65 4.78
C HIS A 285 11.14 -4.64 5.84
N TYR A 286 9.92 -4.79 6.36
CA TYR A 286 9.41 -4.00 7.48
C TYR A 286 8.44 -4.84 8.31
N TYR A 287 8.00 -4.27 9.42
CA TYR A 287 7.07 -4.90 10.35
C TYR A 287 5.87 -4.00 10.57
N GLU A 288 4.71 -4.62 10.69
CA GLU A 288 3.49 -3.96 11.14
C GLU A 288 2.92 -4.68 12.34
N ALA A 289 2.51 -3.93 13.36
CA ALA A 289 1.81 -4.44 14.53
C ALA A 289 0.55 -3.63 14.75
N SER A 290 -0.58 -4.31 14.96
CA SER A 290 -1.85 -3.65 15.24
C SER A 290 -2.52 -4.22 16.49
N VAL A 291 -3.24 -3.37 17.21
CA VAL A 291 -4.07 -3.74 18.33
C VAL A 291 -5.33 -2.90 18.35
N GLY A 292 -6.46 -3.52 18.64
CA GLY A 292 -7.72 -2.79 18.67
C GLY A 292 -8.86 -3.58 19.31
N TRP A 293 -9.98 -2.91 19.37
CA TRP A 293 -11.25 -3.46 19.78
C TRP A 293 -12.15 -3.65 18.55
N LEU A 294 -12.74 -4.83 18.42
CA LEU A 294 -13.67 -5.19 17.36
C LEU A 294 -15.02 -5.56 17.97
N MET A 295 -16.08 -5.29 17.22
CA MET A 295 -17.42 -5.72 17.56
C MET A 295 -18.12 -6.31 16.33
N THR A 296 -18.66 -7.50 16.44
CA THR A 296 -19.63 -8.05 15.49
C THR A 296 -20.95 -7.31 15.63
N PRO A 297 -21.59 -6.83 14.54
CA PRO A 297 -22.87 -6.13 14.63
C PRO A 297 -23.96 -6.99 15.31
N PRO A 298 -24.84 -6.39 16.15
CA PRO A 298 -25.92 -7.11 16.81
C PRO A 298 -27.03 -7.57 15.87
N PHE A 299 -27.08 -7.02 14.65
CA PHE A 299 -28.03 -7.37 13.59
C PHE A 299 -27.33 -8.15 12.47
N LYS A 300 -28.06 -9.01 11.78
CA LYS A 300 -27.53 -9.76 10.64
C LYS A 300 -27.35 -8.83 9.45
N THR A 301 -26.14 -8.75 8.94
CA THR A 301 -25.81 -8.05 7.69
C THR A 301 -24.96 -8.97 6.81
N GLN A 302 -25.03 -8.75 5.51
CA GLN A 302 -24.22 -9.49 4.52
C GLN A 302 -22.94 -8.74 4.13
N TRP A 303 -22.81 -7.47 4.63
CA TRP A 303 -21.73 -6.58 4.21
C TRP A 303 -20.72 -6.31 5.33
N VAL A 304 -21.12 -6.55 6.59
CA VAL A 304 -20.32 -6.19 7.76
C VAL A 304 -20.24 -7.37 8.71
N ASP A 305 -19.07 -7.98 8.79
CA ASP A 305 -18.78 -9.06 9.76
C ASP A 305 -18.36 -8.50 11.10
N ASN A 306 -17.50 -7.51 11.10
CA ASN A 306 -17.08 -6.78 12.30
C ASN A 306 -16.60 -5.36 11.94
N VAL A 307 -16.67 -4.48 12.96
CA VAL A 307 -16.13 -3.12 12.92
C VAL A 307 -15.38 -2.85 14.21
N GLY A 308 -14.39 -1.98 14.17
CA GLY A 308 -13.62 -1.64 15.35
C GLY A 308 -12.71 -0.44 15.19
N ILE A 309 -11.99 -0.15 16.26
CA ILE A 309 -11.02 0.93 16.33
C ILE A 309 -9.76 0.45 17.03
N GLY A 310 -8.62 0.93 16.63
CA GLY A 310 -7.36 0.57 17.26
C GLY A 310 -6.17 1.39 16.79
N LEU A 311 -5.00 0.83 17.05
CA LEU A 311 -3.71 1.40 16.70
C LEU A 311 -3.00 0.44 15.74
N SER A 312 -2.31 0.99 14.75
CA SER A 312 -1.32 0.28 13.93
C SER A 312 0.02 0.99 14.04
N LEU A 313 1.09 0.21 14.12
CA LEU A 313 2.48 0.67 14.16
C LEU A 313 3.22 0.04 12.98
N ASN A 314 3.89 0.85 12.18
CA ASN A 314 4.78 0.43 11.10
C ASN A 314 6.23 0.72 11.50
N TYR A 315 7.10 -0.29 11.40
CA TYR A 315 8.49 -0.23 11.84
C TYR A 315 9.43 -0.63 10.70
N GLY A 316 10.48 0.13 10.47
CA GLY A 316 11.56 -0.23 9.55
C GLY A 316 11.33 0.14 8.09
N SER A 317 10.25 0.84 7.74
CA SER A 317 10.00 1.36 6.38
C SER A 317 10.09 2.89 6.32
N ALA A 318 10.06 3.45 5.14
CA ALA A 318 9.90 4.88 4.93
C ALA A 318 8.60 5.43 5.54
N LEU A 319 7.58 4.56 5.67
CA LEU A 319 6.27 4.84 6.26
C LEU A 319 6.19 4.50 7.75
N LYS A 320 7.33 4.36 8.44
CA LYS A 320 7.39 4.10 9.87
C LYS A 320 6.61 5.13 10.68
N GLY A 321 5.94 4.68 11.74
CA GLY A 321 5.09 5.53 12.58
C GLY A 321 3.85 4.80 13.05
N GLY A 322 2.97 5.52 13.73
CA GLY A 322 1.71 5.02 14.27
C GLY A 322 0.50 5.65 13.59
N SER A 323 -0.61 4.92 13.56
CA SER A 323 -1.91 5.38 13.10
C SER A 323 -3.02 4.94 14.01
N LEU A 324 -4.01 5.81 14.23
CA LEU A 324 -5.33 5.42 14.68
C LEU A 324 -6.09 4.84 13.49
N VAL A 325 -6.60 3.62 13.60
CA VAL A 325 -7.21 2.88 12.51
C VAL A 325 -8.65 2.49 12.81
N LEU A 326 -9.48 2.48 11.79
CA LEU A 326 -10.79 1.84 11.80
C LEU A 326 -10.66 0.47 11.17
N PHE A 327 -11.00 -0.57 11.91
CA PHE A 327 -11.06 -1.93 11.40
C PHE A 327 -12.44 -2.22 10.82
N PHE A 328 -12.45 -2.93 9.73
CA PHE A 328 -13.67 -3.35 9.03
C PHE A 328 -13.44 -4.72 8.41
N ASN A 329 -14.38 -5.67 8.68
CA ASN A 329 -14.33 -7.03 8.16
C ASN A 329 -12.97 -7.72 8.37
N GLN A 330 -12.45 -7.65 9.60
CA GLN A 330 -11.25 -8.40 9.98
C GLN A 330 -11.62 -9.85 10.21
N ASP A 331 -10.97 -10.75 9.48
CA ASP A 331 -11.17 -12.21 9.56
C ASP A 331 -10.34 -12.86 10.67
#